data_71ac93f7243345b01ed8210315b3f197
#
_entry.id   71ac93f7243345b01ed8210315b3f197
#
_cell.length_a   1.000
_cell.length_b   1.000
_cell.length_c   1.000
_cell.angle_alpha   90.00
_cell.angle_beta   90.00
_cell.angle_gamma   90.00
#
_symmetry.space_group_name_H-M   'P 1'
#
loop_
_entity.id
_entity.type
_entity.pdbx_description
1 polymer ?
#
loop_
_entity_poly.entity_id
_entity_poly.type
_entity_poly.pdbx_seq_one_letter_code
_entity_poly.pdbx_strand_id
1 'polypeptide(L)'
;MYWIYNVLLIFYWIGLIPVILYRLAFEDGFYERIKQSAGYMPASLLKKIEGRRAIWIHAASVGEIVATSPLVKEVKKEFPEAVVVVSVVTATGHAMAHRIIPEAEGIIFFPLDLLTLEAEAGEWQKVLFSSLLICLI
;
A
#
# COMPACT_ATOMS: atom_id res chain seq x y z
N MET A 1 32.21 -23.29 0.61
CA MET A 1 30.76 -23.41 0.50
C MET A 1 30.05 -22.08 0.27
N TYR A 2 30.45 -20.96 0.90
CA TYR A 2 29.90 -19.62 0.70
C TYR A 2 30.13 -19.00 -0.68
N TRP A 3 31.18 -19.41 -1.40
CA TRP A 3 31.52 -18.92 -2.73
C TRP A 3 30.44 -19.25 -3.78
N ILE A 4 29.93 -20.48 -3.74
CA ILE A 4 28.89 -20.96 -4.66
C ILE A 4 27.60 -20.15 -4.42
N TYR A 5 27.25 -19.90 -3.16
CA TYR A 5 26.10 -19.09 -2.79
C TYR A 5 26.22 -17.65 -3.30
N ASN A 6 27.38 -17.02 -3.14
CA ASN A 6 27.59 -15.66 -3.63
C ASN A 6 27.54 -15.57 -5.16
N VAL A 7 28.09 -16.54 -5.85
CA VAL A 7 28.02 -16.62 -7.32
C VAL A 7 26.58 -16.80 -7.79
N LEU A 8 25.81 -17.67 -7.17
CA LEU A 8 24.38 -17.86 -7.47
C LEU A 8 23.56 -16.60 -7.20
N LEU A 9 23.86 -15.88 -6.11
CA LEU A 9 23.25 -14.59 -5.81
C LEU A 9 23.52 -13.54 -6.89
N ILE A 10 24.75 -13.45 -7.39
CA ILE A 10 25.12 -12.52 -8.47
C ILE A 10 24.31 -12.84 -9.73
N PHE A 11 24.25 -14.12 -10.14
CA PHE A 11 23.45 -14.52 -11.29
C PHE A 11 21.95 -14.26 -11.10
N TYR A 12 21.43 -14.46 -9.91
CA TYR A 12 20.05 -14.14 -9.57
C TYR A 12 19.78 -12.63 -9.74
N TRP A 13 20.64 -11.75 -9.22
CA TRP A 13 20.51 -10.31 -9.37
C TRP A 13 20.63 -9.85 -10.81
N ILE A 14 21.60 -10.41 -11.57
CA ILE A 14 21.75 -10.11 -13.00
C ILE A 14 20.48 -10.50 -13.78
N GLY A 15 19.86 -11.64 -13.46
CA GLY A 15 18.60 -12.06 -14.08
C GLY A 15 17.40 -11.22 -13.66
N LEU A 16 17.41 -10.69 -12.43
CA LEU A 16 16.32 -9.89 -11.90
C LEU A 16 16.28 -8.46 -12.49
N ILE A 17 17.45 -7.86 -12.77
CA ILE A 17 17.55 -6.50 -13.31
C ILE A 17 16.73 -6.32 -14.59
N PRO A 18 16.86 -7.14 -15.64
CA PRO A 18 16.08 -6.98 -16.86
C PRO A 18 14.57 -7.15 -16.64
N VAL A 19 14.16 -7.99 -15.70
CA VAL A 19 12.74 -8.17 -15.34
C VAL A 19 12.20 -6.92 -14.67
N ILE A 20 12.96 -6.31 -13.76
CA ILE A 20 12.58 -5.05 -13.10
C ILE A 20 12.51 -3.92 -14.14
N LEU A 21 13.50 -3.81 -15.00
CA LEU A 21 13.54 -2.80 -16.07
C LEU A 21 12.37 -2.97 -17.04
N TYR A 22 12.04 -4.20 -17.43
CA TYR A 22 10.90 -4.50 -18.26
C TYR A 22 9.59 -4.05 -17.59
N ARG A 23 9.40 -4.38 -16.31
CA ARG A 23 8.21 -3.95 -15.55
C ARG A 23 8.12 -2.44 -15.38
N LEU A 24 9.24 -1.77 -15.12
CA LEU A 24 9.29 -0.30 -15.06
C LEU A 24 8.89 0.37 -16.38
N ALA A 25 9.24 -0.26 -17.51
CA ALA A 25 8.99 0.29 -18.83
C ALA A 25 7.57 0.01 -19.36
N PHE A 26 6.99 -1.15 -19.01
CA PHE A 26 5.79 -1.67 -19.65
C PHE A 26 4.61 -1.94 -18.71
N GLU A 27 4.80 -1.90 -17.37
CA GLU A 27 3.71 -2.09 -16.42
C GLU A 27 3.24 -0.74 -15.89
N ASP A 28 2.04 -0.32 -16.30
CA ASP A 28 1.42 0.91 -15.85
C ASP A 28 1.28 0.93 -14.31
N GLY A 29 1.73 2.02 -13.68
CA GLY A 29 1.63 2.18 -12.23
C GLY A 29 2.71 1.45 -11.41
N PHE A 30 3.65 0.71 -12.03
CA PHE A 30 4.72 0.03 -11.31
C PHE A 30 5.64 1.01 -10.55
N TYR A 31 5.93 2.16 -11.14
CA TYR A 31 6.72 3.21 -10.50
C TYR A 31 6.02 3.80 -9.26
N GLU A 32 4.72 4.08 -9.37
CA GLU A 32 3.93 4.55 -8.22
C GLU A 32 3.84 3.50 -7.11
N ARG A 33 3.73 2.23 -7.49
CA ARG A 33 3.78 1.11 -6.55
C ARG A 33 5.09 1.07 -5.78
N ILE A 34 6.24 1.20 -6.47
CA ILE A 34 7.56 1.24 -5.82
C ILE A 34 7.63 2.42 -4.85
N LYS A 35 7.23 3.61 -5.28
CA LYS A 35 7.21 4.80 -4.43
C LYS A 35 6.37 4.60 -3.18
N GLN A 36 5.14 4.13 -3.33
CA GLN A 36 4.24 3.90 -2.20
C GLN A 36 4.78 2.80 -1.29
N SER A 37 5.35 1.72 -1.85
CA SER A 37 6.01 0.66 -1.07
C SER A 37 7.26 1.16 -0.32
N ALA A 38 7.93 2.19 -0.84
CA ALA A 38 9.03 2.88 -0.16
C ALA A 38 8.55 3.96 0.84
N GLY A 39 7.25 4.05 1.11
CA GLY A 39 6.69 4.95 2.11
C GLY A 39 6.23 6.32 1.60
N TYR A 40 6.29 6.59 0.30
CA TYR A 40 5.78 7.86 -0.24
C TYR A 40 4.26 7.83 -0.40
N MET A 41 3.56 8.64 0.38
CA MET A 41 2.12 8.75 0.31
C MET A 41 1.71 9.82 -0.72
N PRO A 42 0.65 9.59 -1.53
CA PRO A 42 0.15 10.61 -2.44
C PRO A 42 -0.27 11.89 -1.70
N ALA A 43 0.25 13.04 -2.12
CA ALA A 43 -0.06 14.33 -1.48
C ALA A 43 -1.56 14.65 -1.48
N SER A 44 -2.30 14.16 -2.47
CA SER A 44 -3.76 14.29 -2.53
C SER A 44 -4.46 13.55 -1.40
N LEU A 45 -3.92 12.40 -0.98
CA LEU A 45 -4.45 11.63 0.15
C LEU A 45 -4.09 12.28 1.48
N LEU A 46 -2.85 12.76 1.63
CA LEU A 46 -2.42 13.48 2.83
C LEU A 46 -3.30 14.69 3.12
N LYS A 47 -3.63 15.49 2.11
CA LYS A 47 -4.56 16.62 2.24
C LYS A 47 -5.97 16.21 2.68
N LYS A 48 -6.44 15.02 2.28
CA LYS A 48 -7.74 14.50 2.71
C LYS A 48 -7.74 14.06 4.17
N ILE A 49 -6.61 13.57 4.66
CA ILE A 49 -6.45 13.07 6.03
C ILE A 49 -6.19 14.21 7.01
N GLU A 50 -5.58 15.31 6.56
CA GLU A 50 -5.18 16.43 7.40
C GLU A 50 -6.39 17.00 8.17
N GLY A 51 -6.30 16.98 9.50
CA GLY A 51 -7.34 17.45 10.40
C GLY A 51 -8.60 16.56 10.49
N ARG A 52 -8.59 15.37 9.86
CA ARG A 52 -9.71 14.42 9.86
C ARG A 52 -9.30 13.09 10.49
N ARG A 53 -10.26 12.37 11.04
CA ARG A 53 -10.04 11.01 11.53
C ARG A 53 -9.84 10.08 10.33
N ALA A 54 -8.71 9.39 10.29
CA ALA A 54 -8.45 8.38 9.26
C ALA A 54 -8.68 6.96 9.83
N ILE A 55 -9.27 6.10 9.02
CA ILE A 55 -9.43 4.68 9.30
C ILE A 55 -8.66 3.92 8.23
N TRP A 56 -7.64 3.20 8.64
CA TRP A 56 -6.78 2.46 7.73
C TRP A 56 -7.10 0.97 7.81
N ILE A 57 -7.44 0.39 6.66
CA ILE A 57 -7.76 -1.03 6.50
C ILE A 57 -6.69 -1.65 5.61
N HIS A 58 -6.05 -2.73 6.09
CA HIS A 58 -5.08 -3.48 5.30
C HIS A 58 -5.70 -4.78 4.78
N ALA A 59 -5.55 -5.03 3.47
CA ALA A 59 -6.00 -6.24 2.79
C ALA A 59 -4.91 -6.77 1.86
N ALA A 60 -4.26 -7.87 2.22
CA ALA A 60 -3.13 -8.41 1.47
C ALA A 60 -3.56 -9.20 0.23
N SER A 61 -4.72 -9.84 0.25
CA SER A 61 -5.23 -10.71 -0.82
C SER A 61 -6.52 -10.18 -1.44
N VAL A 62 -6.82 -10.66 -2.66
CA VAL A 62 -8.07 -10.32 -3.35
C VAL A 62 -9.30 -10.76 -2.55
N GLY A 63 -9.22 -11.91 -1.86
CA GLY A 63 -10.31 -12.40 -1.00
C GLY A 63 -10.60 -11.45 0.16
N GLU A 64 -9.55 -10.94 0.80
CA GLU A 64 -9.67 -9.96 1.88
C GLU A 64 -10.25 -8.63 1.38
N ILE A 65 -9.87 -8.21 0.17
CA ILE A 65 -10.43 -7.00 -0.45
C ILE A 65 -11.93 -7.14 -0.68
N VAL A 66 -12.38 -8.32 -1.12
CA VAL A 66 -13.83 -8.60 -1.26
C VAL A 66 -14.53 -8.54 0.10
N ALA A 67 -13.93 -9.12 1.14
CA ALA A 67 -14.45 -9.06 2.50
C ALA A 67 -14.42 -7.63 3.10
N THR A 68 -13.47 -6.80 2.67
CA THR A 68 -13.34 -5.40 3.11
C THR A 68 -14.46 -4.51 2.59
N SER A 69 -15.02 -4.79 1.42
CA SER A 69 -16.04 -3.93 0.79
C SER A 69 -17.27 -3.67 1.70
N PRO A 70 -17.93 -4.68 2.28
CA PRO A 70 -19.05 -4.44 3.20
C PRO A 70 -18.60 -3.72 4.48
N LEU A 71 -17.38 -4.02 4.98
CA LEU A 71 -16.82 -3.36 6.16
C LEU A 71 -16.65 -1.86 5.93
N VAL A 72 -16.09 -1.45 4.78
CA VAL A 72 -15.92 -0.03 4.44
C VAL A 72 -17.26 0.67 4.38
N LYS A 73 -18.29 0.04 3.83
CA LYS A 73 -19.65 0.61 3.77
C LYS A 73 -20.23 0.84 5.16
N GLU A 74 -20.09 -0.13 6.06
CA GLU A 74 -20.57 0.04 7.45
C GLU A 74 -19.76 1.10 8.21
N VAL A 75 -18.43 1.11 8.03
CA VAL A 75 -17.57 2.15 8.61
C VAL A 75 -17.97 3.54 8.12
N LYS A 76 -18.27 3.70 6.84
CA LYS A 76 -18.72 5.00 6.29
C LYS A 76 -20.11 5.42 6.76
N LYS A 77 -20.99 4.48 7.09
CA LYS A 77 -22.29 4.79 7.70
C LYS A 77 -22.13 5.28 9.14
N GLU A 78 -21.29 4.60 9.92
CA GLU A 78 -21.06 4.92 11.33
C GLU A 78 -20.22 6.19 11.50
N PHE A 79 -19.23 6.37 10.61
CA PHE A 79 -18.27 7.48 10.65
C PHE A 79 -18.19 8.21 9.29
N PRO A 80 -19.24 8.94 8.87
CA PRO A 80 -19.30 9.58 7.55
C PRO A 80 -18.17 10.59 7.31
N GLU A 81 -17.68 11.25 8.36
CA GLU A 81 -16.60 12.24 8.30
C GLU A 81 -15.19 11.60 8.28
N ALA A 82 -15.07 10.31 8.58
CA ALA A 82 -13.78 9.64 8.58
C ALA A 82 -13.29 9.39 7.16
N VAL A 83 -11.98 9.54 6.95
CA VAL A 83 -11.29 9.18 5.70
C VAL A 83 -10.92 7.71 5.76
N VAL A 84 -11.46 6.89 4.85
CA VAL A 84 -11.12 5.48 4.79
C VAL A 84 -10.01 5.26 3.77
N VAL A 85 -8.91 4.68 4.23
CA VAL A 85 -7.75 4.31 3.41
C VAL A 85 -7.61 2.80 3.40
N VAL A 86 -7.54 2.22 2.20
CA VAL A 86 -7.34 0.78 2.02
C VAL A 86 -5.93 0.55 1.46
N SER A 87 -5.12 -0.25 2.14
CA SER A 87 -3.80 -0.65 1.64
C SER A 87 -3.80 -2.08 1.14
N VAL A 88 -3.13 -2.30 0.03
CA VAL A 88 -3.05 -3.59 -0.67
C VAL A 88 -1.62 -3.95 -1.02
N VAL A 89 -1.32 -5.23 -1.22
CA VAL A 89 0.04 -5.70 -1.54
C VAL A 89 0.25 -5.88 -3.05
N THR A 90 -0.79 -6.29 -3.79
CA THR A 90 -0.68 -6.69 -5.19
C THR A 90 -1.34 -5.71 -6.16
N ALA A 91 -0.82 -5.62 -7.39
CA ALA A 91 -1.43 -4.78 -8.43
C ALA A 91 -2.86 -5.23 -8.78
N THR A 92 -3.11 -6.54 -8.82
CA THR A 92 -4.45 -7.10 -9.02
C THR A 92 -5.40 -6.73 -7.87
N GLY A 93 -4.90 -6.76 -6.64
CA GLY A 93 -5.63 -6.28 -5.46
C GLY A 93 -5.97 -4.80 -5.55
N HIS A 94 -5.01 -3.98 -5.97
CA HIS A 94 -5.20 -2.54 -6.14
C HIS A 94 -6.31 -2.24 -7.17
N ALA A 95 -6.24 -2.87 -8.34
CA ALA A 95 -7.28 -2.73 -9.38
C ALA A 95 -8.65 -3.22 -8.90
N MET A 96 -8.69 -4.33 -8.16
CA MET A 96 -9.93 -4.86 -7.58
C MET A 96 -10.51 -3.89 -6.54
N ALA A 97 -9.67 -3.38 -5.61
CA ALA A 97 -10.12 -2.45 -4.58
C ALA A 97 -10.75 -1.20 -5.18
N HIS A 98 -10.14 -0.59 -6.20
CA HIS A 98 -10.72 0.54 -6.93
C HIS A 98 -12.09 0.22 -7.56
N ARG A 99 -12.29 -1.02 -7.96
CA ARG A 99 -13.53 -1.46 -8.61
C ARG A 99 -14.68 -1.70 -7.63
N ILE A 100 -14.39 -2.26 -6.45
CA ILE A 100 -15.42 -2.75 -5.53
C ILE A 100 -15.54 -1.96 -4.23
N ILE A 101 -14.61 -1.04 -3.96
CA ILE A 101 -14.62 -0.17 -2.77
C ILE A 101 -14.55 1.31 -3.20
N PRO A 102 -15.54 1.81 -3.92
CA PRO A 102 -15.55 3.20 -4.39
C PRO A 102 -15.71 4.20 -3.23
N GLU A 103 -16.15 3.74 -2.06
CA GLU A 103 -16.33 4.56 -0.86
C GLU A 103 -15.01 4.88 -0.15
N ALA A 104 -13.91 4.18 -0.46
CA ALA A 104 -12.59 4.49 0.09
C ALA A 104 -12.01 5.76 -0.55
N GLU A 105 -11.58 6.72 0.26
CA GLU A 105 -10.96 7.95 -0.21
C GLU A 105 -9.53 7.77 -0.69
N GLY A 106 -8.88 6.68 -0.28
CA GLY A 106 -7.53 6.33 -0.72
C GLY A 106 -7.34 4.83 -0.83
N ILE A 107 -6.81 4.38 -1.96
CA ILE A 107 -6.33 3.01 -2.14
C ILE A 107 -4.85 3.11 -2.47
N ILE A 108 -4.02 2.49 -1.63
CA ILE A 108 -2.56 2.60 -1.70
C ILE A 108 -1.90 1.23 -1.66
N PHE A 109 -0.67 1.16 -2.12
CA PHE A 109 0.16 -0.01 -1.86
C PHE A 109 0.71 0.03 -0.44
N PHE A 110 0.75 -1.13 0.21
CA PHE A 110 1.27 -1.25 1.57
C PHE A 110 2.76 -0.88 1.60
N PRO A 111 3.18 0.04 2.48
CA PRO A 111 4.58 0.39 2.65
C PRO A 111 5.32 -0.78 3.30
N LEU A 112 6.24 -1.38 2.56
CA LEU A 112 7.04 -2.52 3.04
C LEU A 112 8.11 -2.09 4.04
N ASP A 113 8.48 -0.82 4.05
CA ASP A 113 9.62 -0.27 4.79
C ASP A 113 9.18 0.61 5.96
N LEU A 114 8.07 0.25 6.61
CA LEU A 114 7.54 0.98 7.76
C LEU A 114 8.53 1.07 8.95
N LEU A 115 9.56 0.20 8.97
CA LEU A 115 10.49 0.07 10.08
C LEU A 115 11.84 0.79 9.88
N THR A 116 12.17 1.20 8.66
CA THR A 116 13.49 1.78 8.33
C THR A 116 13.47 3.27 8.02
N LEU A 117 12.29 3.87 7.82
CA LEU A 117 12.14 5.29 7.50
C LEU A 117 12.03 6.17 8.75
N GLU A 118 13.02 6.10 9.65
CA GLU A 118 13.14 7.10 10.72
C GLU A 118 13.45 8.52 10.18
N ALA A 119 13.90 8.66 8.95
CA ALA A 119 14.35 9.93 8.41
C ALA A 119 13.23 10.81 7.81
N GLU A 120 12.13 10.21 7.33
CA GLU A 120 10.98 10.96 6.78
C GLU A 120 9.62 10.47 7.32
N ALA A 121 9.66 9.75 8.42
CA ALA A 121 8.51 9.13 9.09
C ALA A 121 7.43 10.12 9.58
N GLY A 122 7.67 11.42 9.49
CA GLY A 122 6.75 12.42 10.01
C GLY A 122 5.34 12.37 9.41
N GLU A 123 5.17 11.95 8.16
CA GLU A 123 3.87 11.89 7.50
C GLU A 123 3.11 10.60 7.82
N TRP A 124 3.77 9.44 7.74
CA TRP A 124 3.19 8.15 8.12
C TRP A 124 2.86 8.08 9.61
N GLN A 125 3.71 8.64 10.43
CA GLN A 125 3.52 8.69 11.87
C GLN A 125 2.27 9.49 12.23
N LYS A 126 2.00 10.61 11.54
CA LYS A 126 0.76 11.37 11.71
C LYS A 126 -0.47 10.56 11.32
N VAL A 127 -0.40 9.81 10.23
CA VAL A 127 -1.50 8.93 9.77
C VAL A 127 -1.72 7.78 10.75
N LEU A 128 -0.67 7.11 11.20
CA LEU A 128 -0.75 6.00 12.16
C LEU A 128 -1.27 6.44 13.52
N PHE A 129 -0.82 7.58 14.04
CA PHE A 129 -1.30 8.09 15.33
C PHE A 129 -2.72 8.65 15.28
N SER A 130 -3.18 9.11 14.13
CA SER A 130 -4.56 9.59 13.94
C SER A 130 -5.52 8.50 13.46
N SER A 131 -5.02 7.31 13.10
CA SER A 131 -5.77 6.25 12.43
C SER A 131 -6.07 5.07 13.36
N LEU A 132 -7.26 4.52 13.23
CA LEU A 132 -7.56 3.18 13.72
C LEU A 132 -7.10 2.17 12.65
N LEU A 133 -6.01 1.42 12.92
CA LEU A 133 -5.53 0.37 12.03
C LEU A 133 -6.37 -0.90 12.23
N ILE A 134 -7.12 -1.30 11.22
CA ILE A 134 -7.81 -2.59 11.16
C ILE A 134 -7.02 -3.47 10.19
N CYS A 135 -6.33 -4.47 10.71
CA CYS A 135 -5.65 -5.48 9.90
C CYS A 135 -6.59 -6.70 9.78
N LEU A 136 -6.98 -7.02 8.56
CA LEU A 136 -7.65 -8.27 8.22
C LEU A 136 -6.56 -9.27 7.83
N ILE A 137 -6.30 -10.25 8.69
CA ILE A 137 -5.38 -11.37 8.44
C ILE A 137 -6.15 -12.56 7.90
#